data_bcb99b8ee3051d1278bdcb18cf144e37
#
_entry.id   bcb99b8ee3051d1278bdcb18cf144e37
#
_cell.length_a   1.000
_cell.length_b   1.000
_cell.length_c   1.000
_cell.angle_alpha   90.00
_cell.angle_beta   90.00
_cell.angle_gamma   90.00
#
_symmetry.space_group_name_H-M   'P 1'
#
loop_
_entity.id
_entity.type
_entity.pdbx_description
1 polymer ?
#
loop_
_entity_poly.entity_id
_entity_poly.type
_entity_poly.pdbx_seq_one_letter_code
_entity_poly.pdbx_strand_id
1 'polypeptide(L)'
;MLYAVYNYPENGHSFEQDKCQELGLVVGKEYEISTIRVGDSSSTVQLRDFPKEHFNSVFFDYYEYRNGMKYEVDVYSRFYENPYF
;
A
#
# COMPACT_ATOMS: atom_id res chain seq x y z
N MET A 1 -9.96 7.49 -5.50
CA MET A 1 -8.59 7.00 -5.73
C MET A 1 -7.95 6.61 -4.41
N LEU A 2 -7.38 5.43 -4.34
CA LEU A 2 -6.74 4.91 -3.14
C LEU A 2 -5.22 5.07 -3.27
N TYR A 3 -4.57 5.54 -2.22
CA TYR A 3 -3.15 5.82 -2.17
C TYR A 3 -2.49 5.14 -0.98
N ALA A 4 -1.23 4.73 -1.16
CA ALA A 4 -0.38 4.18 -0.12
C ALA A 4 0.77 5.13 0.16
N VAL A 5 1.04 5.41 1.43
CA VAL A 5 2.20 6.20 1.86
C VAL A 5 3.21 5.25 2.51
N TYR A 6 4.44 5.24 2.00
CA TYR A 6 5.50 4.36 2.47
C TYR A 6 6.09 4.88 3.79
N ASN A 7 5.44 4.52 4.90
CA ASN A 7 5.77 5.05 6.23
C ASN A 7 6.52 4.06 7.14
N TYR A 8 6.52 2.78 6.79
CA TYR A 8 7.05 1.72 7.68
C TYR A 8 8.10 0.87 6.98
N PRO A 9 9.27 1.44 6.62
CA PRO A 9 10.31 0.70 5.89
C PRO A 9 10.91 -0.47 6.66
N GLU A 10 10.78 -0.44 8.00
CA GLU A 10 11.29 -1.48 8.90
C GLU A 10 10.32 -2.64 9.11
N ASN A 11 9.08 -2.54 8.61
CA ASN A 11 8.11 -3.63 8.72
C ASN A 11 8.41 -4.72 7.69
N GLY A 12 7.72 -5.86 7.82
CA GLY A 12 7.91 -6.99 6.92
C GLY A 12 9.20 -7.76 7.17
N HIS A 13 9.50 -8.69 6.27
CA HIS A 13 10.73 -9.48 6.34
C HIS A 13 11.90 -8.72 5.71
N SER A 14 13.14 -9.09 6.11
CA SER A 14 14.34 -8.39 5.61
C SER A 14 14.45 -8.42 4.08
N PHE A 15 14.10 -9.53 3.43
CA PHE A 15 14.15 -9.61 1.97
C PHE A 15 13.10 -8.70 1.30
N GLU A 16 11.97 -8.48 1.96
CA GLU A 16 10.94 -7.54 1.49
C GLU A 16 11.41 -6.10 1.64
N GLN A 17 12.08 -5.79 2.76
CA GLN A 17 12.68 -4.48 3.00
C GLN A 17 13.75 -4.16 1.95
N ASP A 18 14.61 -5.13 1.65
CA ASP A 18 15.66 -5.00 0.65
C ASP A 18 15.07 -4.72 -0.74
N LYS A 19 14.01 -5.43 -1.08
CA LYS A 19 13.29 -5.21 -2.35
C LYS A 19 12.76 -3.79 -2.48
N CYS A 20 12.15 -3.26 -1.42
CA CYS A 20 11.65 -1.89 -1.42
C CYS A 20 12.77 -0.87 -1.65
N GLN A 21 13.92 -1.09 -1.01
CA GLN A 21 15.09 -0.23 -1.18
C GLN A 21 15.67 -0.32 -2.58
N GLU A 22 15.81 -1.51 -3.12
CA GLU A 22 16.33 -1.74 -4.48
C GLU A 22 15.44 -1.09 -5.54
N LEU A 23 14.13 -1.11 -5.35
CA LEU A 23 13.18 -0.48 -6.26
C LEU A 23 13.11 1.04 -6.08
N GLY A 24 13.74 1.57 -5.04
CA GLY A 24 13.80 3.01 -4.80
C GLY A 24 12.55 3.60 -4.19
N LEU A 25 11.80 2.84 -3.41
CA LEU A 25 10.67 3.40 -2.65
C LEU A 25 11.17 4.48 -1.69
N VAL A 26 10.48 5.60 -1.68
CA VAL A 26 10.84 6.77 -0.87
C VAL A 26 9.95 6.84 0.36
N VAL A 27 10.57 6.86 1.55
CA VAL A 27 9.85 6.98 2.81
C VAL A 27 9.06 8.30 2.85
N GLY A 28 7.78 8.19 3.21
CA GLY A 28 6.88 9.32 3.28
C GLY A 28 6.23 9.72 1.95
N LYS A 29 6.65 9.10 0.85
CA LYS A 29 6.06 9.38 -0.45
C LYS A 29 4.73 8.65 -0.62
N GLU A 30 3.77 9.33 -1.24
CA GLU A 30 2.47 8.78 -1.58
C GLU A 30 2.51 8.14 -2.97
N TYR A 31 1.99 6.91 -3.05
CA TYR A 31 1.92 6.13 -4.29
C TYR A 31 0.48 5.78 -4.61
N GLU A 32 0.08 5.89 -5.87
CA GLU A 32 -1.23 5.47 -6.31
C GLU A 32 -1.30 3.94 -6.36
N ILE A 33 -2.37 3.38 -5.78
CA ILE A 33 -2.58 1.94 -5.75
C ILE A 33 -3.30 1.50 -7.02
N SER A 34 -2.79 0.48 -7.69
CA SER A 34 -3.47 -0.17 -8.80
C SER A 34 -4.33 -1.34 -8.32
N THR A 35 -3.84 -2.12 -7.37
CA THR A 35 -4.57 -3.28 -6.83
C THR A 35 -4.17 -3.50 -5.38
N ILE A 36 -5.13 -3.88 -4.55
CA ILE A 36 -4.86 -4.32 -3.19
C ILE A 36 -5.63 -5.60 -2.91
N ARG A 37 -4.97 -6.58 -2.28
CA ARG A 37 -5.57 -7.83 -1.85
C ARG A 37 -5.39 -7.99 -0.36
N VAL A 38 -6.48 -8.11 0.36
CA VAL A 38 -6.48 -8.34 1.81
C VAL A 38 -6.84 -9.80 2.03
N GLY A 39 -5.90 -10.56 2.56
CA GLY A 39 -6.07 -11.98 2.90
C GLY A 39 -6.09 -12.21 4.40
N ASP A 40 -6.34 -13.47 4.79
CA ASP A 40 -6.41 -13.86 6.20
C ASP A 40 -5.03 -13.86 6.88
N SER A 41 -4.00 -14.29 6.15
CA SER A 41 -2.64 -14.43 6.69
C SER A 41 -1.66 -13.43 6.09
N SER A 42 -1.94 -12.88 4.93
CA SER A 42 -1.08 -11.91 4.27
C SER A 42 -1.90 -11.01 3.36
N SER A 43 -1.44 -9.78 3.22
CA SER A 43 -2.06 -8.81 2.33
C SER A 43 -1.00 -8.15 1.47
N THR A 44 -1.31 -7.93 0.19
CA THR A 44 -0.37 -7.38 -0.78
C THR A 44 -0.97 -6.18 -1.49
N VAL A 45 -0.10 -5.28 -1.92
CA VAL A 45 -0.48 -4.10 -2.69
C VAL A 45 0.40 -3.98 -3.91
N GLN A 46 -0.21 -3.58 -5.03
CA GLN A 46 0.49 -3.20 -6.24
C GLN A 46 0.33 -1.70 -6.45
N LEU A 47 1.43 -1.05 -6.82
CA LEU A 47 1.47 0.40 -7.05
C LEU A 47 1.57 0.66 -8.55
N ARG A 48 0.99 1.76 -9.02
CA ARG A 48 1.04 2.12 -10.44
C ARG A 48 2.47 2.34 -10.95
N ASP A 49 3.34 2.88 -10.11
CA ASP A 49 4.73 3.11 -10.48
C ASP A 49 5.55 1.84 -10.59
N PHE A 50 5.07 0.74 -10.03
CA PHE A 50 5.75 -0.57 -10.00
C PHE A 50 4.76 -1.68 -10.37
N PRO A 51 4.28 -1.71 -11.62
CA PRO A 51 3.12 -2.54 -12.00
C PRO A 51 3.34 -4.05 -11.92
N LYS A 52 4.59 -4.49 -11.90
CA LYS A 52 4.95 -5.92 -11.83
C LYS A 52 5.27 -6.39 -10.43
N GLU A 53 5.26 -5.49 -9.45
CA GLU A 53 5.69 -5.79 -8.09
C GLU A 53 4.52 -5.91 -7.14
N HIS A 54 4.63 -6.86 -6.21
CA HIS A 54 3.71 -7.03 -5.10
C HIS A 54 4.43 -6.68 -3.82
N PHE A 55 3.89 -5.74 -3.06
CA PHE A 55 4.46 -5.32 -1.80
C PHE A 55 3.63 -5.83 -0.65
N ASN A 56 4.28 -6.16 0.46
CA ASN A 56 3.56 -6.47 1.70
C ASN A 56 2.85 -5.20 2.19
N SER A 57 1.57 -5.32 2.49
CA SER A 57 0.73 -4.18 2.87
C SER A 57 1.17 -3.48 4.15
N VAL A 58 1.99 -4.14 4.98
CA VAL A 58 2.45 -3.60 6.27
C VAL A 58 3.43 -2.43 6.17
N PHE A 59 3.93 -2.15 4.97
CA PHE A 59 4.86 -1.03 4.75
C PHE A 59 4.16 0.33 4.63
N PHE A 60 2.84 0.37 4.53
CA PHE A 60 2.11 1.56 4.13
C PHE A 60 1.00 1.94 5.08
N ASP A 61 0.72 3.25 5.14
CA ASP A 61 -0.59 3.78 5.51
C ASP A 61 -1.41 4.02 4.25
N TYR A 62 -2.73 4.01 4.37
CA TYR A 62 -3.64 4.08 3.23
C TYR A 62 -4.56 5.27 3.35
N TYR A 63 -4.78 5.97 2.22
CA TYR A 63 -5.59 7.17 2.17
C TYR A 63 -6.45 7.17 0.91
N GLU A 64 -7.60 7.82 1.02
CA GLU A 64 -8.50 8.04 -0.09
C GLU A 64 -8.82 9.53 -0.19
N TYR A 65 -8.87 10.05 -1.42
CA TYR A 65 -9.28 11.43 -1.66
C TYR A 65 -10.73 11.46 -2.10
N ARG A 66 -11.54 12.26 -1.41
CA ARG A 66 -12.96 12.50 -1.72
C ARG A 66 -13.21 14.00 -1.70
N ASN A 67 -13.72 14.55 -2.82
CA ASN A 67 -14.01 15.98 -2.95
C ASN A 67 -12.81 16.87 -2.55
N GLY A 68 -11.60 16.43 -2.93
CA GLY A 68 -10.38 17.16 -2.63
C GLY A 68 -9.86 17.00 -1.21
N MET A 69 -10.54 16.21 -0.35
CA MET A 69 -10.10 15.96 1.02
C MET A 69 -9.49 14.57 1.16
N LYS A 70 -8.47 14.48 2.00
CA LYS A 70 -7.74 13.25 2.28
C LYS A 70 -8.28 12.57 3.53
N TYR A 71 -8.64 11.29 3.40
CA TYR A 71 -9.15 10.48 4.50
C TYR A 71 -8.27 9.25 4.68
N GLU A 72 -7.90 8.94 5.92
CA GLU A 72 -7.22 7.70 6.25
C GLU A 72 -8.20 6.54 6.12
N VAL A 73 -7.72 5.42 5.54
CA VAL A 73 -8.53 4.24 5.28
C VAL A 73 -7.91 3.03 5.98
N ASP A 74 -8.74 2.28 6.70
CA ASP A 74 -8.35 0.97 7.22
C ASP A 74 -8.71 -0.10 6.20
N VAL A 75 -7.75 -0.45 5.36
CA VAL A 75 -7.96 -1.44 4.29
C VAL A 75 -8.15 -2.86 4.83
N TYR A 76 -7.81 -3.10 6.09
CA TYR A 76 -7.97 -4.41 6.73
C TYR A 76 -9.37 -4.61 7.32
N SER A 77 -10.18 -3.55 7.38
CA SER A 77 -11.55 -3.65 7.87
C SER A 77 -12.38 -4.46 6.87
N ARG A 78 -13.05 -5.50 7.37
CA ARG A 78 -13.95 -6.31 6.54
C ARG A 78 -15.19 -5.55 6.05
N PHE A 79 -15.43 -4.37 6.60
CA PHE A 79 -16.52 -3.49 6.16
C PHE A 79 -16.09 -2.48 5.12
N TYR A 80 -14.80 -2.41 4.82
CA TYR A 80 -14.31 -1.53 3.77
C TYR A 80 -14.58 -2.15 2.40
N GLU A 81 -15.32 -1.43 1.55
CA GLU A 81 -15.53 -1.82 0.16
C GLU A 81 -14.41 -1.22 -0.69
N ASN A 82 -13.59 -2.10 -1.26
CA ASN A 82 -12.47 -1.70 -2.09
C ASN A 82 -12.88 -1.77 -3.56
N PRO A 83 -12.98 -0.61 -4.26
CA PRO A 83 -13.39 -0.59 -5.67
C PRO A 83 -12.38 -1.21 -6.64
N TYR A 84 -11.19 -1.56 -6.14
CA TYR A 84 -10.13 -2.16 -6.95
C TYR A 84 -10.10 -3.69 -6.91
N PHE A 85 -11.04 -4.29 -6.25
CA PHE A 85 -11.20 -5.74 -6.23
C PHE A 85 -12.07 -6.23 -7.38
#